data_b94714cb310ee564acef8b8a84b6310e
#
_entry.id   b94714cb310ee564acef8b8a84b6310e
#
_cell.length_a   1.000
_cell.length_b   1.000
_cell.length_c   1.000
_cell.angle_alpha   90.00
_cell.angle_beta   90.00
_cell.angle_gamma   90.00
#
_symmetry.space_group_name_H-M   'P 1'
#
loop_
_entity.id
_entity.type
_entity.pdbx_description
1 polymer ?
#
loop_
_entity_poly.entity_id
_entity_poly.type
_entity_poly.pdbx_seq_one_letter_code
_entity_poly.pdbx_strand_id
1 'polypeptide(L)'
;MSIIEVRDLSLFYGAFQALRDVDLSIEERRITALIGPSGCGKSTFLRTLNRMNDLIDGVRIKGRVAIDGVDIYRPGTDLLALRQKVGMVFQRPNPFPLSILDNVTYGLRVHGIKDRSTVQARLERSLESVHLWDELKDRLGRNALELSGEQQQRLCIARVVAVEPEILLMDEPCSALDPIATARIEELMYELEKRYTIVIVTHNMQQAARVSGFTGYFLLGELVEFGETEKIFTNPSDSRTEDYITGRFG
;
A
#
# COMPACT_ATOMS: atom_id res chain seq x y z
N MET A 1 2.21 17.39 -7.34
CA MET A 1 3.53 17.54 -6.70
C MET A 1 3.98 16.17 -6.25
N SER A 2 5.28 15.82 -6.37
CA SER A 2 5.74 14.49 -5.94
C SER A 2 5.86 14.43 -4.43
N ILE A 3 5.23 13.42 -3.79
CA ILE A 3 5.33 13.18 -2.35
C ILE A 3 6.42 12.13 -2.03
N ILE A 4 6.66 11.19 -2.95
CA ILE A 4 7.72 10.18 -2.82
C ILE A 4 8.70 10.36 -3.97
N GLU A 5 9.98 10.42 -3.66
CA GLU A 5 11.07 10.45 -4.64
C GLU A 5 12.07 9.34 -4.33
N VAL A 6 12.32 8.50 -5.31
CA VAL A 6 13.28 7.41 -5.24
C VAL A 6 14.35 7.63 -6.30
N ARG A 7 15.63 7.51 -5.92
CA ARG A 7 16.79 7.69 -6.79
C ARG A 7 17.82 6.60 -6.57
N ASP A 8 18.24 5.96 -7.65
CA ASP A 8 19.29 4.92 -7.69
C ASP A 8 19.06 3.82 -6.63
N LEU A 9 17.79 3.46 -6.36
CA LEU A 9 17.46 2.53 -5.30
C LEU A 9 17.84 1.12 -5.66
N SER A 10 18.83 0.57 -4.96
CA SER A 10 19.19 -0.84 -5.00
C SER A 10 19.02 -1.49 -3.63
N LEU A 11 18.40 -2.68 -3.58
CA LEU A 11 18.17 -3.43 -2.35
C LEU A 11 18.69 -4.86 -2.47
N PHE A 12 19.36 -5.31 -1.42
CA PHE A 12 19.95 -6.65 -1.34
C PHE A 12 19.46 -7.41 -0.12
N TYR A 13 19.09 -8.67 -0.30
CA TYR A 13 18.90 -9.68 0.74
C TYR A 13 20.16 -10.57 0.76
N GLY A 14 21.09 -10.28 1.67
CA GLY A 14 22.40 -10.93 1.66
C GLY A 14 23.15 -10.70 0.34
N ALA A 15 23.39 -11.75 -0.46
CA ALA A 15 24.01 -11.67 -1.77
C ALA A 15 23.02 -11.42 -2.93
N PHE A 16 21.73 -11.66 -2.72
CA PHE A 16 20.71 -11.52 -3.76
C PHE A 16 20.28 -10.06 -3.89
N GLN A 17 20.43 -9.49 -5.11
CA GLN A 17 19.95 -8.15 -5.43
C GLN A 17 18.49 -8.22 -5.88
N ALA A 18 17.60 -7.70 -5.05
CA ALA A 18 16.15 -7.73 -5.26
C ALA A 18 15.61 -6.49 -5.98
N LEU A 19 16.30 -5.33 -5.85
CA LEU A 19 16.01 -4.11 -6.60
C LEU A 19 17.31 -3.58 -7.21
N ARG A 20 17.22 -3.02 -8.43
CA ARG A 20 18.33 -2.57 -9.23
C ARG A 20 18.09 -1.17 -9.74
N ASP A 21 18.80 -0.19 -9.20
CA ASP A 21 18.87 1.20 -9.65
C ASP A 21 17.50 1.79 -10.03
N VAL A 22 16.51 1.63 -9.12
CA VAL A 22 15.13 2.06 -9.35
C VAL A 22 15.02 3.56 -9.13
N ASP A 23 14.54 4.27 -10.17
CA ASP A 23 14.19 5.68 -10.14
C ASP A 23 12.67 5.82 -10.31
N LEU A 24 12.01 6.51 -9.36
CA LEU A 24 10.55 6.68 -9.37
C LEU A 24 10.14 7.93 -8.61
N SER A 25 9.17 8.66 -9.14
CA SER A 25 8.50 9.77 -8.46
C SER A 25 7.00 9.52 -8.40
N ILE A 26 6.40 9.54 -7.21
CA ILE A 26 4.98 9.29 -6.99
C ILE A 26 4.29 10.59 -6.62
N GLU A 27 3.22 10.91 -7.33
CA GLU A 27 2.42 12.11 -7.13
C GLU A 27 1.49 12.00 -5.93
N GLU A 28 1.33 13.14 -5.23
CA GLU A 28 0.41 13.26 -4.11
C GLU A 28 -1.05 13.07 -4.56
N ARG A 29 -1.85 12.35 -3.74
CA ARG A 29 -3.29 12.13 -3.93
C ARG A 29 -3.60 11.55 -5.31
N ARG A 30 -2.83 10.54 -5.69
CA ARG A 30 -3.02 9.70 -6.86
C ARG A 30 -2.83 8.25 -6.49
N ILE A 31 -3.48 7.38 -7.25
CA ILE A 31 -3.23 5.95 -7.18
C ILE A 31 -2.13 5.61 -8.18
N THR A 32 -1.03 5.05 -7.69
CA THR A 32 0.06 4.49 -8.49
C THR A 32 0.04 2.97 -8.37
N ALA A 33 -0.10 2.26 -9.48
CA ALA A 33 -0.02 0.80 -9.51
C ALA A 33 1.38 0.33 -9.88
N LEU A 34 1.86 -0.72 -9.21
CA LEU A 34 3.08 -1.43 -9.55
C LEU A 34 2.68 -2.83 -10.05
N ILE A 35 2.96 -3.11 -11.32
CA ILE A 35 2.64 -4.38 -11.98
C ILE A 35 3.91 -5.15 -12.36
N GLY A 36 3.77 -6.43 -12.68
CA GLY A 36 4.87 -7.30 -13.10
C GLY A 36 4.72 -8.72 -12.56
N PRO A 37 5.53 -9.67 -13.05
CA PRO A 37 5.46 -11.07 -12.63
C PRO A 37 5.75 -11.25 -11.14
N SER A 38 5.35 -12.41 -10.59
CA SER A 38 5.64 -12.75 -9.20
C SER A 38 7.15 -12.79 -8.95
N GLY A 39 7.60 -12.25 -7.82
CA GLY A 39 9.01 -12.22 -7.45
C GLY A 39 9.87 -11.15 -8.15
N CYS A 40 9.31 -10.27 -8.99
CA CYS A 40 10.08 -9.24 -9.69
C CYS A 40 10.49 -8.03 -8.83
N GLY A 41 10.16 -7.98 -7.52
CA GLY A 41 10.61 -6.92 -6.62
C GLY A 41 9.53 -5.92 -6.16
N LYS A 42 8.30 -5.95 -6.67
CA LYS A 42 7.20 -5.00 -6.33
C LYS A 42 6.96 -4.83 -4.83
N SER A 43 6.70 -5.94 -4.13
CA SER A 43 6.46 -5.91 -2.68
C SER A 43 7.71 -5.52 -1.89
N THR A 44 8.91 -5.85 -2.40
CA THR A 44 10.17 -5.37 -1.84
C THR A 44 10.27 -3.86 -1.96
N PHE A 45 9.98 -3.30 -3.14
CA PHE A 45 9.92 -1.85 -3.35
C PHE A 45 8.89 -1.20 -2.44
N LEU A 46 7.66 -1.72 -2.41
CA LEU A 46 6.58 -1.18 -1.57
C LEU A 46 7.01 -1.10 -0.10
N ARG A 47 7.58 -2.19 0.45
CA ARG A 47 8.05 -2.28 1.85
C ARG A 47 9.27 -1.41 2.13
N THR A 48 10.00 -0.96 1.11
CA THR A 48 11.10 -0.01 1.27
C THR A 48 10.57 1.37 1.67
N LEU A 49 9.38 1.77 1.20
CA LEU A 49 8.80 3.09 1.43
C LEU A 49 8.40 3.33 2.91
N ASN A 50 8.21 2.28 3.71
CA ASN A 50 7.93 2.37 5.16
C ASN A 50 8.97 1.65 6.03
N ARG A 51 10.09 1.27 5.43
CA ARG A 51 11.21 0.60 6.09
C ARG A 51 10.82 -0.74 6.75
N MET A 52 9.82 -1.46 6.19
CA MET A 52 9.47 -2.80 6.67
C MET A 52 10.54 -3.84 6.33
N ASN A 53 11.34 -3.61 5.29
CA ASN A 53 12.46 -4.50 4.94
C ASN A 53 13.57 -4.50 6.00
N ASP A 54 13.67 -3.48 6.86
CA ASP A 54 14.65 -3.43 7.96
C ASP A 54 14.42 -4.56 8.99
N LEU A 55 13.25 -5.21 8.98
CA LEU A 55 12.94 -6.36 9.85
C LEU A 55 13.57 -7.67 9.36
N ILE A 56 14.19 -7.66 8.17
CA ILE A 56 14.80 -8.84 7.55
C ILE A 56 16.32 -8.75 7.74
N ASP A 57 16.90 -9.77 8.35
CA ASP A 57 18.34 -9.82 8.60
C ASP A 57 19.13 -9.80 7.27
N GLY A 58 20.23 -9.03 7.26
CA GLY A 58 21.12 -8.94 6.11
C GLY A 58 20.62 -8.06 4.97
N VAL A 59 19.55 -7.27 5.17
CA VAL A 59 19.11 -6.27 4.18
C VAL A 59 20.14 -5.15 4.07
N ARG A 60 20.49 -4.81 2.83
CA ARG A 60 21.30 -3.64 2.51
C ARG A 60 20.61 -2.81 1.44
N ILE A 61 20.54 -1.51 1.67
CA ILE A 61 19.90 -0.55 0.78
C ILE A 61 20.95 0.48 0.33
N LYS A 62 20.92 0.83 -0.95
CA LYS A 62 21.69 1.91 -1.56
C LYS A 62 20.76 2.85 -2.31
N GLY A 63 21.20 4.05 -2.60
CA GLY A 63 20.37 5.08 -3.22
C GLY A 63 19.64 5.93 -2.17
N ARG A 64 18.62 6.66 -2.62
CA ARG A 64 17.85 7.59 -1.79
C ARG A 64 16.36 7.31 -1.94
N VAL A 65 15.65 7.31 -0.81
CA VAL A 65 14.20 7.30 -0.76
C VAL A 65 13.74 8.48 0.08
N ALA A 66 13.09 9.45 -0.53
CA ALA A 66 12.61 10.64 0.15
C ALA A 66 11.09 10.70 0.17
N ILE A 67 10.52 11.10 1.31
CA ILE A 67 9.11 11.41 1.49
C ILE A 67 9.02 12.85 1.97
N ASP A 68 8.27 13.70 1.25
CA ASP A 68 8.26 15.16 1.43
C ASP A 68 9.68 15.74 1.45
N GLY A 69 10.52 15.31 0.53
CA GLY A 69 11.90 15.76 0.41
C GLY A 69 12.87 15.23 1.48
N VAL A 70 12.37 14.53 2.51
CA VAL A 70 13.15 13.99 3.62
C VAL A 70 13.57 12.56 3.33
N ASP A 71 14.87 12.28 3.27
CA ASP A 71 15.40 10.93 3.13
C ASP A 71 15.03 10.07 4.36
N ILE A 72 14.26 9.00 4.11
CA ILE A 72 13.77 8.12 5.17
C ILE A 72 14.84 7.14 5.69
N TYR A 73 15.99 7.00 5.01
CA TYR A 73 17.13 6.16 5.42
C TYR A 73 18.25 6.95 6.10
N ARG A 74 18.08 8.27 6.28
CA ARG A 74 19.04 9.06 7.05
C ARG A 74 19.16 8.57 8.50
N PRO A 75 20.34 8.69 9.12
CA PRO A 75 20.52 8.38 10.55
C PRO A 75 19.53 9.17 11.42
N GLY A 76 18.97 8.51 12.44
CA GLY A 76 18.04 9.14 13.39
C GLY A 76 16.61 9.31 12.89
N THR A 77 16.22 8.70 11.76
CA THR A 77 14.82 8.69 11.31
C THR A 77 13.92 8.04 12.36
N ASP A 78 12.88 8.75 12.79
CA ASP A 78 11.84 8.21 13.67
C ASP A 78 10.93 7.24 12.88
N LEU A 79 11.12 5.93 13.12
CA LEU A 79 10.36 4.90 12.44
C LEU A 79 8.89 4.87 12.87
N LEU A 80 8.57 5.29 14.09
CA LEU A 80 7.19 5.35 14.55
C LEU A 80 6.42 6.44 13.79
N ALA A 81 7.00 7.64 13.70
CA ALA A 81 6.45 8.74 12.92
C ALA A 81 6.37 8.40 11.42
N LEU A 82 7.40 7.76 10.85
CA LEU A 82 7.39 7.32 9.45
C LEU A 82 6.24 6.35 9.19
N ARG A 83 6.05 5.33 10.03
CA ARG A 83 5.00 4.31 9.85
C ARG A 83 3.60 4.80 10.20
N GLN A 84 3.47 5.90 10.95
CA GLN A 84 2.22 6.63 11.07
C GLN A 84 1.87 7.33 9.76
N LYS A 85 2.86 8.01 9.15
CA LYS A 85 2.71 8.74 7.89
C LYS A 85 2.47 7.81 6.69
N VAL A 86 3.13 6.63 6.68
CA VAL A 86 3.10 5.64 5.60
C VAL A 86 2.51 4.33 6.10
N GLY A 87 1.19 4.23 6.01
CA GLY A 87 0.45 3.05 6.42
C GLY A 87 0.53 1.92 5.40
N MET A 88 0.37 0.67 5.86
CA MET A 88 0.43 -0.51 4.98
C MET A 88 -0.72 -1.47 5.20
N VAL A 89 -1.34 -1.88 4.09
CA VAL A 89 -2.33 -2.95 4.00
C VAL A 89 -1.68 -4.15 3.33
N PHE A 90 -1.77 -5.32 3.96
CA PHE A 90 -1.12 -6.55 3.49
C PHE A 90 -2.02 -7.37 2.57
N GLN A 91 -1.41 -8.26 1.79
CA GLN A 91 -2.05 -9.15 0.85
C GLN A 91 -3.15 -10.02 1.49
N ARG A 92 -2.86 -10.59 2.65
CA ARG A 92 -3.85 -11.34 3.43
C ARG A 92 -4.39 -10.46 4.55
N PRO A 93 -5.71 -10.42 4.75
CA PRO A 93 -6.27 -9.76 5.92
C PRO A 93 -5.59 -10.27 7.18
N ASN A 94 -5.17 -9.36 8.03
CA ASN A 94 -4.44 -9.68 9.27
C ASN A 94 -5.01 -8.92 10.47
N PRO A 95 -6.32 -9.04 10.74
CA PRO A 95 -6.87 -8.46 11.95
C PRO A 95 -6.21 -9.11 13.17
N PHE A 96 -6.01 -8.32 14.22
CA PHE A 96 -5.54 -8.86 15.49
C PHE A 96 -6.67 -9.72 16.12
N PRO A 97 -6.34 -10.76 16.90
CA PRO A 97 -7.33 -11.58 17.64
C PRO A 97 -7.90 -10.80 18.83
N LEU A 98 -8.45 -9.62 18.53
CA LEU A 98 -9.01 -8.63 19.43
C LEU A 98 -10.41 -8.23 18.94
N SER A 99 -11.10 -7.36 19.68
CA SER A 99 -12.37 -6.80 19.25
C SER A 99 -12.24 -5.94 17.99
N ILE A 100 -13.33 -5.69 17.28
CA ILE A 100 -13.38 -4.78 16.13
C ILE A 100 -12.91 -3.38 16.57
N LEU A 101 -13.42 -2.87 17.70
CA LEU A 101 -13.01 -1.60 18.30
C LEU A 101 -11.50 -1.56 18.55
N ASP A 102 -10.96 -2.60 19.20
CA ASP A 102 -9.53 -2.63 19.52
C ASP A 102 -8.66 -2.71 18.29
N ASN A 103 -9.10 -3.39 17.23
CA ASN A 103 -8.37 -3.41 15.96
C ASN A 103 -8.23 -2.00 15.38
N VAL A 104 -9.35 -1.26 15.24
CA VAL A 104 -9.32 0.09 14.63
C VAL A 104 -8.54 1.08 15.50
N THR A 105 -8.73 1.01 16.83
CA THR A 105 -8.14 1.98 17.76
C THR A 105 -6.71 1.61 18.19
N TYR A 106 -6.18 0.46 17.77
CA TYR A 106 -4.86 -0.01 18.18
C TYR A 106 -3.75 1.01 17.86
N GLY A 107 -3.71 1.49 16.62
CA GLY A 107 -2.74 2.48 16.19
C GLY A 107 -2.83 3.79 16.98
N LEU A 108 -4.04 4.24 17.32
CA LEU A 108 -4.24 5.45 18.12
C LEU A 108 -3.57 5.32 19.50
N ARG A 109 -3.73 4.16 20.14
CA ARG A 109 -3.07 3.87 21.44
C ARG A 109 -1.55 3.84 21.32
N VAL A 110 -1.01 3.23 20.26
CA VAL A 110 0.45 3.18 20.01
C VAL A 110 1.03 4.59 19.85
N HIS A 111 0.29 5.49 19.18
CA HIS A 111 0.69 6.90 19.00
C HIS A 111 0.29 7.81 20.17
N GLY A 112 -0.14 7.25 21.32
CA GLY A 112 -0.42 7.99 22.53
C GLY A 112 -1.71 8.81 22.50
N ILE A 113 -2.60 8.61 21.54
CA ILE A 113 -3.91 9.26 21.45
C ILE A 113 -4.84 8.59 22.44
N LYS A 114 -5.15 9.26 23.57
CA LYS A 114 -5.90 8.70 24.70
C LYS A 114 -7.22 9.44 24.96
N ASP A 115 -7.42 10.60 24.36
CA ASP A 115 -8.65 11.36 24.53
C ASP A 115 -9.84 10.55 23.96
N ARG A 116 -10.81 10.27 24.83
CA ARG A 116 -11.95 9.39 24.52
C ARG A 116 -12.80 9.92 23.37
N SER A 117 -13.00 11.21 23.29
CA SER A 117 -13.79 11.84 22.24
C SER A 117 -13.10 11.73 20.88
N THR A 118 -11.80 11.99 20.83
CA THR A 118 -10.96 11.84 19.63
C THR A 118 -10.92 10.39 19.16
N VAL A 119 -10.70 9.43 20.08
CA VAL A 119 -10.68 8.00 19.75
C VAL A 119 -12.01 7.55 19.17
N GLN A 120 -13.14 7.96 19.79
CA GLN A 120 -14.47 7.61 19.31
C GLN A 120 -14.75 8.21 17.92
N ALA A 121 -14.43 9.49 17.72
CA ALA A 121 -14.64 10.15 16.42
C ALA A 121 -13.76 9.53 15.31
N ARG A 122 -12.53 9.14 15.60
CA ARG A 122 -11.65 8.47 14.64
C ARG A 122 -12.10 7.04 14.33
N LEU A 123 -12.58 6.29 15.35
CA LEU A 123 -13.16 4.97 15.16
C LEU A 123 -14.34 5.01 14.19
N GLU A 124 -15.32 5.87 14.47
CA GLU A 124 -16.51 6.03 13.63
C GLU A 124 -16.15 6.43 12.21
N ARG A 125 -15.40 7.52 12.03
CA ARG A 125 -14.96 8.01 10.73
C ARG A 125 -14.17 6.96 9.93
N SER A 126 -13.33 6.17 10.60
CA SER A 126 -12.52 5.14 9.93
C SER A 126 -13.41 3.99 9.45
N LEU A 127 -14.39 3.56 10.24
CA LEU A 127 -15.33 2.52 9.83
C LEU A 127 -16.31 3.03 8.75
N GLU A 128 -16.72 4.30 8.81
CA GLU A 128 -17.51 4.95 7.75
C GLU A 128 -16.73 4.99 6.43
N SER A 129 -15.46 5.42 6.47
CA SER A 129 -14.61 5.54 5.29
C SER A 129 -14.36 4.23 4.56
N VAL A 130 -14.65 3.09 5.17
CA VAL A 130 -14.55 1.75 4.56
C VAL A 130 -15.91 1.04 4.49
N HIS A 131 -17.02 1.78 4.64
CA HIS A 131 -18.39 1.28 4.60
C HIS A 131 -18.68 0.11 5.56
N LEU A 132 -18.08 0.14 6.77
CA LEU A 132 -18.28 -0.88 7.79
C LEU A 132 -19.08 -0.36 9.01
N TRP A 133 -19.29 0.95 9.15
CA TRP A 133 -19.94 1.51 10.34
C TRP A 133 -21.32 0.94 10.56
N ASP A 134 -22.20 1.05 9.58
CA ASP A 134 -23.58 0.57 9.70
C ASP A 134 -23.70 -0.94 9.91
N GLU A 135 -22.73 -1.71 9.38
CA GLU A 135 -22.67 -3.15 9.57
C GLU A 135 -22.20 -3.56 10.98
N LEU A 136 -21.33 -2.73 11.62
CA LEU A 136 -20.57 -3.15 12.80
C LEU A 136 -20.84 -2.34 14.07
N LYS A 137 -21.47 -1.16 14.02
CA LYS A 137 -21.64 -0.24 15.15
C LYS A 137 -22.25 -0.89 16.39
N ASP A 138 -23.17 -1.86 16.23
CA ASP A 138 -23.85 -2.54 17.32
C ASP A 138 -23.08 -3.78 17.85
N ARG A 139 -21.93 -4.11 17.24
CA ARG A 139 -21.13 -5.30 17.59
C ARG A 139 -19.62 -5.04 17.64
N LEU A 140 -19.21 -3.80 17.95
CA LEU A 140 -17.81 -3.39 18.03
C LEU A 140 -16.96 -4.21 19.04
N GLY A 141 -17.60 -4.77 20.06
CA GLY A 141 -16.96 -5.64 21.07
C GLY A 141 -16.70 -7.08 20.60
N ARG A 142 -17.23 -7.51 19.44
CA ARG A 142 -17.00 -8.87 18.93
C ARG A 142 -15.59 -9.05 18.39
N ASN A 143 -15.14 -10.30 18.36
CA ASN A 143 -13.82 -10.65 17.82
C ASN A 143 -13.78 -10.37 16.31
N ALA A 144 -12.74 -9.66 15.87
CA ALA A 144 -12.56 -9.30 14.46
C ALA A 144 -12.35 -10.52 13.54
N LEU A 145 -11.89 -11.65 14.07
CA LEU A 145 -11.72 -12.90 13.33
C LEU A 145 -13.06 -13.57 12.93
N GLU A 146 -14.19 -13.14 13.52
CA GLU A 146 -15.52 -13.63 13.17
C GLU A 146 -16.07 -12.96 11.88
N LEU A 147 -15.43 -11.92 11.39
CA LEU A 147 -15.82 -11.19 10.18
C LEU A 147 -15.53 -12.03 8.92
N SER A 148 -16.27 -11.78 7.85
CA SER A 148 -15.94 -12.32 6.53
C SER A 148 -14.58 -11.83 6.03
N GLY A 149 -13.95 -12.55 5.09
CA GLY A 149 -12.63 -12.16 4.55
C GLY A 149 -12.62 -10.74 3.98
N GLU A 150 -13.67 -10.34 3.28
CA GLU A 150 -13.84 -8.97 2.77
C GLU A 150 -13.97 -7.96 3.91
N GLN A 151 -14.81 -8.24 4.91
CA GLN A 151 -14.95 -7.35 6.07
C GLN A 151 -13.63 -7.23 6.86
N GLN A 152 -12.88 -8.33 6.99
CA GLN A 152 -11.54 -8.31 7.61
C GLN A 152 -10.58 -7.42 6.82
N GLN A 153 -10.61 -7.45 5.49
CA GLN A 153 -9.77 -6.60 4.65
C GLN A 153 -10.14 -5.13 4.82
N ARG A 154 -11.43 -4.79 4.75
CA ARG A 154 -11.90 -3.43 5.02
C ARG A 154 -11.56 -2.97 6.43
N LEU A 155 -11.65 -3.84 7.44
CA LEU A 155 -11.24 -3.54 8.81
C LEU A 155 -9.73 -3.25 8.91
N CYS A 156 -8.90 -4.00 8.18
CA CYS A 156 -7.46 -3.72 8.12
C CYS A 156 -7.17 -2.36 7.49
N ILE A 157 -7.93 -1.95 6.47
CA ILE A 157 -7.85 -0.60 5.90
C ILE A 157 -8.30 0.44 6.93
N ALA A 158 -9.45 0.23 7.61
CA ALA A 158 -9.95 1.11 8.67
C ALA A 158 -8.91 1.32 9.78
N ARG A 159 -8.24 0.24 10.21
CA ARG A 159 -7.15 0.30 11.20
C ARG A 159 -5.99 1.20 10.75
N VAL A 160 -5.65 1.16 9.46
CA VAL A 160 -4.58 1.99 8.89
C VAL A 160 -5.02 3.45 8.80
N VAL A 161 -6.22 3.74 8.28
CA VAL A 161 -6.69 5.13 8.11
C VAL A 161 -7.05 5.82 9.43
N ALA A 162 -7.27 5.07 10.51
CA ALA A 162 -7.58 5.61 11.84
C ALA A 162 -6.45 6.52 12.39
N VAL A 163 -5.20 6.26 12.02
CA VAL A 163 -4.05 7.10 12.41
C VAL A 163 -3.82 8.28 11.47
N GLU A 164 -4.68 8.46 10.46
CA GLU A 164 -4.64 9.54 9.46
C GLU A 164 -3.28 9.63 8.76
N PRO A 165 -2.86 8.56 8.03
CA PRO A 165 -1.62 8.59 7.26
C PRO A 165 -1.73 9.57 6.09
N GLU A 166 -0.61 9.87 5.43
CA GLU A 166 -0.59 10.60 4.16
C GLU A 166 -0.50 9.65 2.96
N ILE A 167 0.12 8.49 3.17
CA ILE A 167 0.38 7.48 2.14
C ILE A 167 -0.16 6.13 2.59
N LEU A 168 -0.89 5.47 1.69
CA LEU A 168 -1.39 4.10 1.86
C LEU A 168 -0.66 3.18 0.90
N LEU A 169 0.10 2.24 1.44
CA LEU A 169 0.71 1.15 0.69
C LEU A 169 -0.22 -0.06 0.72
N MET A 170 -0.54 -0.63 -0.44
CA MET A 170 -1.43 -1.78 -0.55
C MET A 170 -0.73 -2.91 -1.32
N ASP A 171 -0.35 -3.98 -0.63
CA ASP A 171 0.32 -5.15 -1.22
C ASP A 171 -0.74 -6.18 -1.61
N GLU A 172 -1.13 -6.23 -2.89
CA GLU A 172 -2.14 -7.13 -3.46
C GLU A 172 -3.46 -7.23 -2.66
N PRO A 173 -4.13 -6.11 -2.35
CA PRO A 173 -5.22 -6.06 -1.35
C PRO A 173 -6.46 -6.87 -1.73
N CYS A 174 -6.59 -7.29 -3.00
CA CYS A 174 -7.76 -8.01 -3.52
C CYS A 174 -7.45 -9.47 -3.89
N SER A 175 -6.21 -9.96 -3.74
CA SER A 175 -5.80 -11.28 -4.25
C SER A 175 -6.53 -12.48 -3.64
N ALA A 176 -7.09 -12.32 -2.44
CA ALA A 176 -7.83 -13.37 -1.72
C ALA A 176 -9.36 -13.16 -1.74
N LEU A 177 -9.85 -12.20 -2.55
CA LEU A 177 -11.25 -11.80 -2.59
C LEU A 177 -11.93 -12.29 -3.88
N ASP A 178 -13.23 -12.52 -3.79
CA ASP A 178 -14.07 -12.77 -4.96
C ASP A 178 -14.26 -11.48 -5.81
N PRO A 179 -14.80 -11.58 -7.05
CA PRO A 179 -14.94 -10.42 -7.91
C PRO A 179 -15.84 -9.30 -7.35
N ILE A 180 -16.88 -9.65 -6.57
CA ILE A 180 -17.79 -8.65 -5.98
C ILE A 180 -17.08 -7.88 -4.87
N ALA A 181 -16.38 -8.61 -3.99
CA ALA A 181 -15.57 -8.02 -2.94
C ALA A 181 -14.41 -7.18 -3.50
N THR A 182 -13.79 -7.64 -4.60
CA THR A 182 -12.75 -6.89 -5.32
C THR A 182 -13.29 -5.55 -5.82
N ALA A 183 -14.46 -5.54 -6.47
CA ALA A 183 -15.07 -4.30 -6.97
C ALA A 183 -15.33 -3.29 -5.84
N ARG A 184 -15.79 -3.75 -4.66
CA ARG A 184 -15.99 -2.89 -3.49
C ARG A 184 -14.69 -2.28 -2.96
N ILE A 185 -13.58 -3.04 -2.97
CA ILE A 185 -12.28 -2.50 -2.56
C ILE A 185 -11.75 -1.52 -3.62
N GLU A 186 -12.01 -1.74 -4.91
CA GLU A 186 -11.66 -0.79 -5.97
C GLU A 186 -12.43 0.53 -5.84
N GLU A 187 -13.74 0.49 -5.58
CA GLU A 187 -14.55 1.69 -5.28
C GLU A 187 -14.02 2.43 -4.05
N LEU A 188 -13.71 1.69 -2.99
CA LEU A 188 -13.12 2.26 -1.78
C LEU A 188 -11.77 2.96 -2.07
N MET A 189 -10.92 2.41 -2.92
CA MET A 189 -9.65 3.06 -3.30
C MET A 189 -9.88 4.43 -3.97
N TYR A 190 -10.88 4.57 -4.85
CA TYR A 190 -11.23 5.87 -5.45
C TYR A 190 -11.70 6.91 -4.42
N GLU A 191 -12.43 6.47 -3.39
CA GLU A 191 -12.84 7.38 -2.32
C GLU A 191 -11.66 7.81 -1.45
N LEU A 192 -10.77 6.87 -1.14
CA LEU A 192 -9.59 7.10 -0.33
C LEU A 192 -8.54 7.98 -1.06
N GLU A 193 -8.41 7.88 -2.40
CA GLU A 193 -7.51 8.72 -3.22
C GLU A 193 -7.74 10.22 -2.99
N LYS A 194 -8.98 10.63 -2.74
CA LYS A 194 -9.33 12.04 -2.47
C LYS A 194 -8.58 12.62 -1.26
N ARG A 195 -8.10 11.76 -0.38
CA ARG A 195 -7.46 12.14 0.90
C ARG A 195 -6.05 11.61 1.05
N TYR A 196 -5.73 10.48 0.43
CA TYR A 196 -4.49 9.75 0.59
C TYR A 196 -3.78 9.52 -0.74
N THR A 197 -2.46 9.48 -0.71
CA THR A 197 -1.68 8.94 -1.82
C THR A 197 -1.66 7.43 -1.71
N ILE A 198 -1.99 6.71 -2.77
CA ILE A 198 -2.08 5.24 -2.74
C ILE A 198 -1.03 4.64 -3.66
N VAL A 199 -0.25 3.69 -3.14
CA VAL A 199 0.64 2.85 -3.93
C VAL A 199 0.17 1.41 -3.81
N ILE A 200 -0.32 0.85 -4.91
CA ILE A 200 -0.84 -0.53 -4.93
C ILE A 200 0.10 -1.44 -5.72
N VAL A 201 0.44 -2.58 -5.16
CA VAL A 201 1.00 -3.72 -5.89
C VAL A 201 -0.13 -4.64 -6.31
N THR A 202 -0.18 -5.02 -7.56
CA THR A 202 -1.12 -6.01 -8.07
C THR A 202 -0.53 -6.81 -9.22
N HIS A 203 -0.89 -8.09 -9.30
CA HIS A 203 -0.63 -8.91 -10.50
C HIS A 203 -1.81 -8.91 -11.48
N ASN A 204 -2.93 -8.27 -11.12
CA ASN A 204 -4.10 -8.13 -11.97
C ASN A 204 -4.00 -6.84 -12.79
N MET A 205 -3.62 -6.98 -14.06
CA MET A 205 -3.47 -5.86 -15.00
C MET A 205 -4.77 -5.08 -15.20
N GLN A 206 -5.91 -5.78 -15.24
CA GLN A 206 -7.21 -5.13 -15.38
C GLN A 206 -7.55 -4.26 -14.17
N GLN A 207 -7.19 -4.70 -12.97
CA GLN A 207 -7.32 -3.90 -11.76
C GLN A 207 -6.45 -2.64 -11.84
N ALA A 208 -5.15 -2.79 -12.17
CA ALA A 208 -4.26 -1.66 -12.33
C ALA A 208 -4.80 -0.64 -13.35
N ALA A 209 -5.24 -1.12 -14.52
CA ALA A 209 -5.80 -0.28 -15.58
C ALA A 209 -7.07 0.49 -15.14
N ARG A 210 -7.91 -0.11 -14.25
CA ARG A 210 -9.10 0.57 -13.74
C ARG A 210 -8.75 1.60 -12.68
N VAL A 211 -8.00 1.21 -11.65
CA VAL A 211 -7.92 2.00 -10.41
C VAL A 211 -6.81 3.05 -10.40
N SER A 212 -5.77 2.94 -11.22
CA SER A 212 -4.60 3.81 -11.09
C SER A 212 -4.51 4.90 -12.14
N GLY A 213 -4.00 6.08 -11.73
CA GLY A 213 -3.63 7.16 -12.66
C GLY A 213 -2.23 6.94 -13.26
N PHE A 214 -1.33 6.31 -12.51
CA PHE A 214 0.02 5.97 -12.94
C PHE A 214 0.32 4.49 -12.75
N THR A 215 1.11 3.91 -13.65
CA THR A 215 1.52 2.50 -13.56
C THR A 215 3.03 2.37 -13.79
N GLY A 216 3.68 1.57 -12.93
CA GLY A 216 5.07 1.15 -13.07
C GLY A 216 5.17 -0.36 -13.31
N TYR A 217 5.89 -0.75 -14.37
CA TYR A 217 6.15 -2.15 -14.68
C TYR A 217 7.51 -2.57 -14.13
N PHE A 218 7.50 -3.57 -13.26
CA PHE A 218 8.70 -4.18 -12.67
C PHE A 218 9.03 -5.52 -13.34
N LEU A 219 10.32 -5.72 -13.65
CA LEU A 219 10.85 -6.98 -14.14
C LEU A 219 12.24 -7.23 -13.54
N LEU A 220 12.47 -8.39 -12.93
CA LEU A 220 13.75 -8.83 -12.37
C LEU A 220 14.48 -7.79 -11.49
N GLY A 221 13.72 -7.05 -10.70
CA GLY A 221 14.21 -6.01 -9.79
C GLY A 221 14.37 -4.62 -10.39
N GLU A 222 14.11 -4.45 -11.68
CA GLU A 222 14.18 -3.19 -12.40
C GLU A 222 12.79 -2.58 -12.60
N LEU A 223 12.68 -1.26 -12.53
CA LEU A 223 11.53 -0.52 -13.03
C LEU A 223 11.75 -0.28 -14.53
N VAL A 224 11.07 -1.10 -15.34
CA VAL A 224 11.24 -1.10 -16.80
C VAL A 224 10.62 0.14 -17.44
N GLU A 225 9.41 0.47 -17.00
CA GLU A 225 8.66 1.62 -17.51
C GLU A 225 7.75 2.18 -16.42
N PHE A 226 7.58 3.51 -16.40
CA PHE A 226 6.67 4.23 -15.52
C PHE A 226 6.01 5.38 -16.28
N GLY A 227 4.71 5.52 -16.12
CA GLY A 227 3.97 6.61 -16.77
C GLY A 227 2.48 6.59 -16.44
N GLU A 228 1.73 7.44 -17.14
CA GLU A 228 0.27 7.44 -17.08
C GLU A 228 -0.27 6.06 -17.45
N THR A 229 -1.21 5.56 -16.67
CA THR A 229 -1.77 4.21 -16.83
C THR A 229 -2.32 3.96 -18.23
N GLU A 230 -3.05 4.93 -18.79
CA GLU A 230 -3.58 4.82 -20.15
C GLU A 230 -2.46 4.58 -21.17
N LYS A 231 -1.36 5.36 -21.09
CA LYS A 231 -0.21 5.21 -21.98
C LYS A 231 0.46 3.84 -21.82
N ILE A 232 0.70 3.41 -20.58
CA ILE A 232 1.33 2.10 -20.31
C ILE A 232 0.53 0.95 -20.91
N PHE A 233 -0.81 0.99 -20.82
CA PHE A 233 -1.67 -0.10 -21.31
C PHE A 233 -2.05 -0.03 -22.80
N THR A 234 -1.92 1.14 -23.45
CA THR A 234 -2.32 1.31 -24.86
C THR A 234 -1.14 1.49 -25.82
N ASN A 235 -0.08 2.16 -25.37
CA ASN A 235 1.08 2.48 -26.21
C ASN A 235 2.36 2.57 -25.35
N PRO A 236 2.80 1.44 -24.75
CA PRO A 236 4.03 1.39 -23.99
C PRO A 236 5.24 1.73 -24.86
N SER A 237 6.27 2.29 -24.23
CA SER A 237 7.49 2.71 -24.91
C SER A 237 8.55 1.59 -24.94
N ASP A 238 8.48 0.63 -23.99
CA ASP A 238 9.40 -0.51 -23.88
C ASP A 238 8.70 -1.80 -24.36
N SER A 239 9.36 -2.55 -25.24
CA SER A 239 8.82 -3.80 -25.79
C SER A 239 8.57 -4.86 -24.72
N ARG A 240 9.32 -4.87 -23.63
CA ARG A 240 9.10 -5.78 -22.48
C ARG A 240 7.78 -5.48 -21.78
N THR A 241 7.40 -4.20 -21.74
CA THR A 241 6.08 -3.78 -21.19
C THR A 241 4.96 -4.24 -22.13
N GLU A 242 5.12 -4.07 -23.44
CA GLU A 242 4.16 -4.54 -24.46
C GLU A 242 3.94 -6.06 -24.38
N ASP A 243 5.03 -6.81 -24.32
CA ASP A 243 4.99 -8.29 -24.24
C ASP A 243 4.26 -8.73 -22.94
N TYR A 244 4.52 -8.06 -21.80
CA TYR A 244 3.85 -8.37 -20.55
C TYR A 244 2.34 -8.09 -20.62
N ILE A 245 1.94 -6.93 -21.13
CA ILE A 245 0.52 -6.52 -21.19
C ILE A 245 -0.27 -7.37 -22.19
N THR A 246 0.34 -7.76 -23.32
CA THR A 246 -0.29 -8.58 -24.35
C THR A 246 -0.28 -10.07 -24.04
N GLY A 247 0.33 -10.49 -22.91
CA GLY A 247 0.43 -11.91 -22.54
C GLY A 247 1.42 -12.72 -23.37
N ARG A 248 2.28 -12.06 -24.14
CA ARG A 248 3.37 -12.70 -24.92
C ARG A 248 4.60 -13.03 -24.08
N PHE A 249 4.43 -13.00 -22.77
CA PHE A 249 5.45 -13.29 -21.80
C PHE A 249 5.63 -14.80 -21.69
N GLY A 250 6.67 -15.33 -22.26
CA GLY A 250 7.05 -16.76 -22.25
C GLY A 250 8.54 -16.94 -22.09
#